data_f4465341836ce213eea2c4de5dfa2ac8
#
_entry.id   f4465341836ce213eea2c4de5dfa2ac8
#
_cell.length_a   1.000
_cell.length_b   1.000
_cell.length_c   1.000
_cell.angle_alpha   90.00
_cell.angle_beta   90.00
_cell.angle_gamma   90.00
#
_symmetry.space_group_name_H-M   'P 1'
#
loop_
_entity.id
_entity.type
_entity.pdbx_description
1 polymer ?
#
loop_
_entity_poly.entity_id
_entity_poly.type
_entity_poly.pdbx_seq_one_letter_code
_entity_poly.pdbx_strand_id
1 'polypeptide(L)'
;MSKKHFFAGTFLLSTVGVISRIMGFFYRIFLSQTIGSRGIGLYQLVVPLQHMVLAVTTSGIQTALSRTVASQTALKQKKEAVDSFCVGTLFALGLSLAAMWIFYTFARWFAGEILKEPETEALIRIMACSFPFASLHACISSYYFGRKSACYPACTQLIEQTVRVLSSYILVKIFLSRGIAVTARIAALGALTAEFAAVLSSLLFLSLHLHAENYSFFHIKAPLHKLSAITATAFPLTLNRLLLSVLAAIEVVLIPQRLRMYGFSRSNALSLYGIFTGMALPCILFPSTVTNSAAVMLTPSVAELQALGAHRRIRYMASRACTACFLTGAACTGLFYFFGPFAGELLFHEATAGTCIRTLSFVCPFLYTNIMLTSILNGLGKTGATLLHNAAGSLI
;
A
#
# COMPACT_ATOMS: atom_id res chain seq x y z
N MET A 1 19.94 14.75 17.11
CA MET A 1 20.07 13.29 16.85
C MET A 1 21.29 13.05 15.98
N SER A 2 22.13 12.07 16.33
CA SER A 2 23.30 11.71 15.54
C SER A 2 22.89 11.16 14.17
N LYS A 3 23.66 11.46 13.11
CA LYS A 3 23.46 10.87 11.76
C LYS A 3 23.31 9.34 11.82
N LYS A 4 24.00 8.68 12.76
CA LYS A 4 23.89 7.23 13.00
C LYS A 4 22.47 6.76 13.33
N HIS A 5 21.71 7.47 14.15
CA HIS A 5 20.31 7.09 14.50
C HIS A 5 19.35 7.24 13.33
N PHE A 6 19.57 8.24 12.47
CA PHE A 6 18.73 8.40 11.26
C PHE A 6 18.98 7.26 10.27
N PHE A 7 20.24 6.92 10.01
CA PHE A 7 20.59 5.80 9.12
C PHE A 7 20.09 4.45 9.67
N ALA A 8 20.23 4.22 10.98
CA ALA A 8 19.74 3.00 11.62
C ALA A 8 18.22 2.87 11.51
N GLY A 9 17.47 3.96 11.71
CA GLY A 9 16.02 3.95 11.56
C GLY A 9 15.55 3.70 10.12
N THR A 10 16.23 4.30 9.13
CA THR A 10 15.92 4.08 7.71
C THR A 10 16.27 2.65 7.29
N PHE A 11 17.39 2.11 7.74
CA PHE A 11 17.78 0.73 7.48
C PHE A 11 16.78 -0.26 8.08
N LEU A 12 16.39 -0.05 9.34
CA LEU A 12 15.38 -0.87 10.00
C LEU A 12 14.05 -0.88 9.23
N LEU A 13 13.55 0.31 8.82
CA LEU A 13 12.31 0.43 8.05
C LEU A 13 12.42 -0.30 6.69
N SER A 14 13.55 -0.18 6.02
CA SER A 14 13.80 -0.88 4.75
C SER A 14 13.82 -2.40 4.94
N THR A 15 14.50 -2.89 5.98
CA THR A 15 14.56 -4.33 6.31
C THR A 15 13.18 -4.88 6.64
N VAL A 16 12.43 -4.19 7.49
CA VAL A 16 11.04 -4.55 7.81
C VAL A 16 10.16 -4.54 6.57
N GLY A 17 10.33 -3.54 5.70
CA GLY A 17 9.62 -3.46 4.42
C GLY A 17 9.90 -4.67 3.52
N VAL A 18 11.12 -5.16 3.45
CA VAL A 18 11.49 -6.38 2.71
C VAL A 18 10.84 -7.61 3.34
N ILE A 19 10.95 -7.79 4.65
CA ILE A 19 10.34 -8.92 5.38
C ILE A 19 8.83 -8.92 5.16
N SER A 20 8.15 -7.78 5.30
CA SER A 20 6.71 -7.66 5.08
C SER A 20 6.30 -8.02 3.65
N ARG A 21 7.11 -7.71 2.65
CA ARG A 21 6.85 -8.08 1.24
C ARG A 21 7.02 -9.58 1.02
N ILE A 22 8.04 -10.19 1.63
CA ILE A 22 8.24 -11.64 1.60
C ILE A 22 7.03 -12.34 2.24
N MET A 23 6.63 -11.94 3.44
CA MET A 23 5.44 -12.46 4.10
C MET A 23 4.18 -12.28 3.27
N GLY A 24 4.00 -11.08 2.66
CA GLY A 24 2.88 -10.79 1.77
C GLY A 24 2.85 -11.66 0.51
N PHE A 25 4.00 -12.01 -0.04
CA PHE A 25 4.10 -12.91 -1.18
C PHE A 25 3.67 -14.33 -0.81
N PHE A 26 4.19 -14.90 0.27
CA PHE A 26 3.77 -16.22 0.76
C PHE A 26 2.30 -16.25 1.19
N TYR A 27 1.80 -15.16 1.77
CA TYR A 27 0.38 -15.02 2.07
C TYR A 27 -0.51 -15.11 0.83
N ARG A 28 -0.09 -14.51 -0.29
CA ARG A 28 -0.81 -14.59 -1.57
C ARG A 28 -0.80 -16.03 -2.14
N ILE A 29 0.31 -16.73 -2.02
CA ILE A 29 0.38 -18.17 -2.38
C ILE A 29 -0.63 -18.95 -1.55
N PHE A 30 -0.61 -18.76 -0.23
CA PHE A 30 -1.57 -19.39 0.68
C PHE A 30 -3.03 -19.09 0.31
N LEU A 31 -3.36 -17.85 0.03
CA LEU A 31 -4.70 -17.45 -0.40
C LEU A 31 -5.09 -18.10 -1.73
N SER A 32 -4.18 -18.13 -2.71
CA SER A 32 -4.48 -18.70 -4.04
C SER A 32 -4.85 -20.18 -3.94
N GLN A 33 -4.14 -20.93 -3.12
CA GLN A 33 -4.41 -22.34 -2.88
C GLN A 33 -5.68 -22.58 -2.05
N THR A 34 -6.11 -21.58 -1.27
CA THR A 34 -7.23 -21.74 -0.32
C THR A 34 -8.57 -21.26 -0.90
N ILE A 35 -8.60 -20.08 -1.54
CA ILE A 35 -9.84 -19.48 -2.08
C ILE A 35 -9.92 -19.56 -3.61
N GLY A 36 -8.88 -20.06 -4.26
CA GLY A 36 -8.80 -20.21 -5.71
C GLY A 36 -8.69 -18.90 -6.48
N SER A 37 -8.48 -19.00 -7.79
CA SER A 37 -8.29 -17.86 -8.70
C SER A 37 -9.49 -16.91 -8.74
N ARG A 38 -10.71 -17.45 -8.75
CA ARG A 38 -11.94 -16.65 -8.72
C ARG A 38 -12.08 -15.86 -7.41
N GLY A 39 -11.81 -16.50 -6.26
CA GLY A 39 -11.87 -15.82 -4.96
C GLY A 39 -10.86 -14.69 -4.84
N ILE A 40 -9.65 -14.89 -5.37
CA ILE A 40 -8.64 -13.83 -5.48
C ILE A 40 -9.14 -12.70 -6.38
N GLY A 41 -9.74 -13.03 -7.54
CA GLY A 41 -10.32 -12.04 -8.43
C GLY A 41 -11.35 -11.14 -7.74
N LEU A 42 -12.29 -11.74 -6.99
CA LEU A 42 -13.28 -10.99 -6.19
C LEU A 42 -12.62 -10.07 -5.14
N TYR A 43 -11.61 -10.58 -4.44
CA TYR A 43 -10.88 -9.77 -3.47
C TYR A 43 -10.15 -8.60 -4.12
N GLN A 44 -9.47 -8.85 -5.24
CA GLN A 44 -8.71 -7.81 -5.97
C GLN A 44 -9.60 -6.73 -6.60
N LEU A 45 -10.88 -7.02 -6.91
CA LEU A 45 -11.83 -6.00 -7.36
C LEU A 45 -12.13 -4.96 -6.27
N VAL A 46 -12.14 -5.36 -5.00
CA VAL A 46 -12.50 -4.46 -3.89
C VAL A 46 -11.30 -3.62 -3.40
N VAL A 47 -10.08 -4.11 -3.55
CA VAL A 47 -8.85 -3.45 -3.07
C VAL A 47 -8.68 -2.01 -3.60
N PRO A 48 -8.87 -1.68 -4.90
CA PRO A 48 -8.76 -0.31 -5.37
C PRO A 48 -9.81 0.64 -4.81
N LEU A 49 -11.03 0.15 -4.54
CA LEU A 49 -12.04 0.95 -3.83
C LEU A 49 -11.57 1.31 -2.41
N GLN A 50 -10.98 0.37 -1.69
CA GLN A 50 -10.37 0.64 -0.39
C GLN A 50 -9.26 1.69 -0.50
N HIS A 51 -8.36 1.56 -1.47
CA HIS A 51 -7.29 2.53 -1.69
C HIS A 51 -7.83 3.93 -2.03
N MET A 52 -8.92 4.01 -2.80
CA MET A 52 -9.59 5.28 -3.12
C MET A 52 -10.14 5.95 -1.86
N VAL A 53 -10.80 5.20 -0.99
CA VAL A 53 -11.29 5.71 0.30
C VAL A 53 -10.16 6.18 1.19
N LEU A 54 -9.10 5.37 1.34
CA LEU A 54 -7.93 5.74 2.14
C LEU A 54 -7.13 6.91 1.53
N ALA A 55 -7.17 7.11 0.22
CA ALA A 55 -6.59 8.29 -0.42
C ALA A 55 -7.29 9.56 0.07
N VAL A 56 -8.62 9.56 0.14
CA VAL A 56 -9.43 10.70 0.58
C VAL A 56 -9.34 10.92 2.09
N THR A 57 -9.52 9.85 2.86
CA THR A 57 -9.69 9.97 4.33
C THR A 57 -8.39 10.08 5.10
N THR A 58 -7.28 9.55 4.55
CA THR A 58 -6.08 9.29 5.33
C THR A 58 -4.80 9.79 4.67
N SER A 59 -4.56 9.45 3.41
CA SER A 59 -3.22 9.57 2.81
C SER A 59 -2.67 10.99 2.73
N GLY A 60 -3.51 11.98 2.38
CA GLY A 60 -3.12 13.40 2.35
C GLY A 60 -2.87 13.92 3.76
N ILE A 61 -3.79 13.59 4.69
CA ILE A 61 -3.72 14.01 6.10
C ILE A 61 -2.47 13.42 6.76
N GLN A 62 -2.17 12.14 6.54
CA GLN A 62 -0.98 11.48 7.05
C GLN A 62 0.31 12.22 6.64
N THR A 63 0.41 12.62 5.38
CA THR A 63 1.60 13.33 4.89
C THR A 63 1.68 14.74 5.47
N ALA A 64 0.55 15.45 5.56
CA ALA A 64 0.47 16.78 6.17
C ALA A 64 0.83 16.72 7.66
N LEU A 65 0.28 15.75 8.41
CA LEU A 65 0.60 15.54 9.83
C LEU A 65 2.08 15.26 10.06
N SER A 66 2.67 14.34 9.29
CA SER A 66 4.10 14.03 9.43
C SER A 66 4.97 15.27 9.22
N ARG A 67 4.61 16.11 8.23
CA ARG A 67 5.31 17.37 7.94
C ARG A 67 5.13 18.40 9.06
N THR A 68 3.89 18.58 9.55
CA THR A 68 3.59 19.54 10.64
C THR A 68 4.28 19.15 11.94
N VAL A 69 4.18 17.86 12.31
CA VAL A 69 4.86 17.33 13.51
C VAL A 69 6.38 17.47 13.39
N ALA A 70 6.95 17.21 12.22
CA ALA A 70 8.40 17.39 11.99
C ALA A 70 8.84 18.84 12.18
N SER A 71 8.09 19.81 11.63
CA SER A 71 8.37 21.24 11.77
C SER A 71 8.27 21.68 13.23
N GLN A 72 7.17 21.34 13.93
CA GLN A 72 6.95 21.73 15.32
C GLN A 72 7.95 21.06 16.28
N THR A 73 8.34 19.81 15.98
CA THR A 73 9.39 19.12 16.76
C THR A 73 10.76 19.78 16.57
N ALA A 74 11.09 20.23 15.36
CA ALA A 74 12.33 20.97 15.08
C ALA A 74 12.39 22.30 15.85
N LEU A 75 11.26 22.98 16.00
CA LEU A 75 11.10 24.20 16.81
C LEU A 75 11.01 23.94 18.31
N LYS A 76 11.16 22.69 18.76
CA LYS A 76 11.02 22.27 20.18
C LYS A 76 9.61 22.48 20.78
N GLN A 77 8.61 22.68 19.95
CA GLN A 77 7.21 22.88 20.32
C GLN A 77 6.47 21.54 20.48
N LYS A 78 6.88 20.71 21.43
CA LYS A 78 6.35 19.35 21.60
C LYS A 78 4.84 19.32 21.83
N LYS A 79 4.29 20.23 22.65
CA LYS A 79 2.83 20.32 22.90
C LYS A 79 2.07 20.63 21.62
N GLU A 80 2.52 21.59 20.83
CA GLU A 80 1.90 21.95 19.57
C GLU A 80 1.90 20.77 18.57
N ALA A 81 2.97 19.97 18.56
CA ALA A 81 3.08 18.79 17.72
C ALA A 81 2.03 17.71 18.08
N VAL A 82 1.80 17.48 19.38
CA VAL A 82 0.77 16.53 19.83
C VAL A 82 -0.62 17.10 19.61
N ASP A 83 -0.86 18.39 19.86
CA ASP A 83 -2.15 19.04 19.58
C ASP A 83 -2.52 18.94 18.10
N SER A 84 -1.57 19.26 17.19
CA SER A 84 -1.79 19.15 15.74
C SER A 84 -2.05 17.71 15.31
N PHE A 85 -1.33 16.75 15.92
CA PHE A 85 -1.56 15.33 15.70
C PHE A 85 -2.98 14.93 16.14
N CYS A 86 -3.43 15.33 17.33
CA CYS A 86 -4.77 15.01 17.83
C CYS A 86 -5.88 15.57 16.92
N VAL A 87 -5.77 16.86 16.54
CA VAL A 87 -6.75 17.51 15.65
C VAL A 87 -6.82 16.82 14.29
N GLY A 88 -5.68 16.56 13.66
CA GLY A 88 -5.65 15.89 12.35
C GLY A 88 -6.12 14.44 12.41
N THR A 89 -5.82 13.73 13.51
CA THR A 89 -6.27 12.34 13.71
C THR A 89 -7.78 12.27 13.92
N LEU A 90 -8.36 13.17 14.73
CA LEU A 90 -9.81 13.24 14.92
C LEU A 90 -10.53 13.57 13.64
N PHE A 91 -9.99 14.47 12.81
CA PHE A 91 -10.55 14.79 11.52
C PHE A 91 -10.49 13.60 10.56
N ALA A 92 -9.34 12.92 10.44
CA ALA A 92 -9.18 11.72 9.61
C ALA A 92 -10.11 10.58 10.09
N LEU A 93 -10.26 10.41 11.40
CA LEU A 93 -11.17 9.42 11.99
C LEU A 93 -12.63 9.76 11.65
N GLY A 94 -13.05 11.02 11.75
CA GLY A 94 -14.39 11.46 11.36
C GLY A 94 -14.70 11.16 9.88
N LEU A 95 -13.75 11.49 8.98
CA LEU A 95 -13.88 11.19 7.55
C LEU A 95 -13.94 9.67 7.29
N SER A 96 -13.12 8.88 7.98
CA SER A 96 -13.08 7.42 7.79
C SER A 96 -14.32 6.73 8.36
N LEU A 97 -14.90 7.24 9.45
CA LEU A 97 -16.20 6.77 9.97
C LEU A 97 -17.34 7.10 9.02
N ALA A 98 -17.36 8.29 8.45
CA ALA A 98 -18.34 8.66 7.43
C ALA A 98 -18.21 7.77 6.18
N ALA A 99 -16.98 7.53 5.72
CA ALA A 99 -16.72 6.62 4.61
C ALA A 99 -17.12 5.16 4.95
N MET A 100 -16.82 4.68 6.15
CA MET A 100 -17.29 3.38 6.62
C MET A 100 -18.81 3.27 6.55
N TRP A 101 -19.52 4.26 7.06
CA TRP A 101 -20.99 4.27 7.05
C TRP A 101 -21.55 4.26 5.62
N ILE A 102 -21.00 5.07 4.71
CA ILE A 102 -21.40 5.13 3.30
C ILE A 102 -21.15 3.77 2.62
N PHE A 103 -19.93 3.23 2.70
CA PHE A 103 -19.59 1.98 2.02
C PHE A 103 -20.29 0.77 2.61
N TYR A 104 -20.54 0.75 3.93
CA TYR A 104 -21.31 -0.32 4.58
C TYR A 104 -22.76 -0.31 4.17
N THR A 105 -23.41 0.86 4.17
CA THR A 105 -24.84 1.01 3.84
C THR A 105 -25.09 0.80 2.35
N PHE A 106 -24.27 1.37 1.48
CA PHE A 106 -24.40 1.30 0.03
C PHE A 106 -23.58 0.16 -0.60
N ALA A 107 -23.10 -0.81 0.19
CA ALA A 107 -22.27 -1.92 -0.29
C ALA A 107 -22.89 -2.66 -1.48
N ARG A 108 -24.21 -2.91 -1.45
CA ARG A 108 -24.96 -3.57 -2.52
C ARG A 108 -24.92 -2.76 -3.82
N TRP A 109 -25.04 -1.43 -3.74
CA TRP A 109 -24.97 -0.55 -4.90
C TRP A 109 -23.55 -0.53 -5.50
N PHE A 110 -22.53 -0.40 -4.66
CA PHE A 110 -21.13 -0.48 -5.11
C PHE A 110 -20.83 -1.82 -5.80
N ALA A 111 -21.29 -2.93 -5.21
CA ALA A 111 -21.09 -4.26 -5.76
C ALA A 111 -21.83 -4.46 -7.10
N GLY A 112 -23.09 -4.03 -7.21
CA GLY A 112 -23.92 -4.22 -8.38
C GLY A 112 -23.64 -3.25 -9.51
N GLU A 113 -23.55 -1.95 -9.21
CA GLU A 113 -23.49 -0.90 -10.23
C GLU A 113 -22.03 -0.54 -10.61
N ILE A 114 -21.12 -0.48 -9.66
CA ILE A 114 -19.72 -0.09 -9.92
C ILE A 114 -18.89 -1.31 -10.31
N LEU A 115 -18.81 -2.31 -9.42
CA LEU A 115 -17.97 -3.50 -9.67
C LEU A 115 -18.62 -4.50 -10.61
N LYS A 116 -19.95 -4.40 -10.85
CA LYS A 116 -20.75 -5.36 -11.64
C LYS A 116 -20.62 -6.81 -11.15
N GLU A 117 -20.25 -6.99 -9.86
CA GLU A 117 -20.04 -8.28 -9.20
C GLU A 117 -20.74 -8.30 -7.82
N PRO A 118 -22.02 -8.71 -7.74
CA PRO A 118 -22.79 -8.71 -6.49
C PRO A 118 -22.16 -9.52 -5.35
N GLU A 119 -21.34 -10.54 -5.66
CA GLU A 119 -20.65 -11.36 -4.67
C GLU A 119 -19.63 -10.55 -3.84
N THR A 120 -19.22 -9.36 -4.32
CA THR A 120 -18.31 -8.47 -3.60
C THR A 120 -19.00 -7.68 -2.47
N GLU A 121 -20.33 -7.67 -2.36
CA GLU A 121 -21.06 -6.93 -1.34
C GLU A 121 -20.56 -7.24 0.08
N ALA A 122 -20.43 -8.52 0.42
CA ALA A 122 -19.93 -8.93 1.73
C ALA A 122 -18.48 -8.51 1.98
N LEU A 123 -17.65 -8.51 0.93
CA LEU A 123 -16.26 -8.07 1.01
C LEU A 123 -16.19 -6.56 1.27
N ILE A 124 -17.01 -5.76 0.56
CA ILE A 124 -17.08 -4.31 0.74
C ILE A 124 -17.50 -3.97 2.19
N ARG A 125 -18.51 -4.65 2.75
CA ARG A 125 -18.94 -4.43 4.13
C ARG A 125 -17.83 -4.74 5.14
N ILE A 126 -17.14 -5.87 5.00
CA ILE A 126 -16.03 -6.23 5.88
C ILE A 126 -14.89 -5.23 5.77
N MET A 127 -14.51 -4.85 4.54
CA MET A 127 -13.40 -3.92 4.31
C MET A 127 -13.76 -2.50 4.75
N ALA A 128 -15.02 -2.08 4.64
CA ALA A 128 -15.48 -0.78 5.16
C ALA A 128 -15.22 -0.64 6.66
N CYS A 129 -15.43 -1.71 7.44
CA CYS A 129 -15.12 -1.72 8.87
C CYS A 129 -13.63 -1.50 9.19
N SER A 130 -12.73 -1.73 8.23
CA SER A 130 -11.28 -1.50 8.43
C SER A 130 -10.87 -0.03 8.27
N PHE A 131 -11.67 0.83 7.63
CA PHE A 131 -11.29 2.21 7.31
C PHE A 131 -10.91 3.04 8.54
N PRO A 132 -11.70 3.06 9.64
CA PRO A 132 -11.32 3.82 10.84
C PRO A 132 -10.03 3.31 11.48
N PHE A 133 -9.82 1.99 11.48
CA PHE A 133 -8.61 1.39 12.03
C PHE A 133 -7.38 1.75 11.18
N ALA A 134 -7.46 1.59 9.86
CA ALA A 134 -6.38 1.96 8.95
C ALA A 134 -6.04 3.45 9.05
N SER A 135 -7.06 4.32 9.17
CA SER A 135 -6.88 5.76 9.31
C SER A 135 -6.16 6.12 10.61
N LEU A 136 -6.58 5.55 11.73
CA LEU A 136 -5.98 5.79 13.03
C LEU A 136 -4.52 5.29 13.09
N HIS A 137 -4.27 4.06 12.60
CA HIS A 137 -2.92 3.50 12.50
C HIS A 137 -2.00 4.39 11.65
N ALA A 138 -2.48 4.83 10.49
CA ALA A 138 -1.69 5.69 9.59
C ALA A 138 -1.37 7.06 10.20
N CYS A 139 -2.32 7.69 10.92
CA CYS A 139 -2.09 8.95 11.63
C CYS A 139 -1.07 8.80 12.76
N ILE A 140 -1.15 7.73 13.57
CA ILE A 140 -0.16 7.46 14.63
C ILE A 140 1.23 7.21 14.00
N SER A 141 1.30 6.43 12.93
CA SER A 141 2.55 6.20 12.21
C SER A 141 3.15 7.50 11.67
N SER A 142 2.30 8.43 11.18
CA SER A 142 2.76 9.73 10.68
C SER A 142 3.37 10.62 11.78
N TYR A 143 2.81 10.56 12.99
CA TYR A 143 3.37 11.24 14.16
C TYR A 143 4.79 10.78 14.46
N TYR A 144 5.03 9.47 14.44
CA TYR A 144 6.37 8.91 14.65
C TYR A 144 7.33 9.22 13.50
N PHE A 145 6.87 9.21 12.25
CA PHE A 145 7.69 9.64 11.12
C PHE A 145 8.08 11.11 11.23
N GLY A 146 7.16 11.99 11.64
CA GLY A 146 7.46 13.40 11.92
C GLY A 146 8.52 13.59 13.00
N ARG A 147 8.53 12.72 14.00
CA ARG A 147 9.56 12.69 15.06
C ARG A 147 10.85 11.98 14.64
N LYS A 148 10.96 11.50 13.41
CA LYS A 148 12.10 10.71 12.90
C LYS A 148 12.33 9.41 13.68
N SER A 149 11.28 8.83 14.24
CA SER A 149 11.29 7.57 14.99
C SER A 149 10.64 6.45 14.19
N ALA A 150 11.41 5.86 13.27
CA ALA A 150 10.92 4.83 12.34
C ALA A 150 10.70 3.46 12.99
N CYS A 151 11.20 3.23 14.20
CA CYS A 151 11.11 1.95 14.89
C CYS A 151 9.64 1.54 15.16
N TYR A 152 8.82 2.45 15.65
CA TYR A 152 7.41 2.17 15.98
C TYR A 152 6.59 1.79 14.75
N PRO A 153 6.57 2.58 13.66
CA PRO A 153 5.88 2.19 12.44
C PRO A 153 6.40 0.85 11.86
N ALA A 154 7.70 0.58 11.97
CA ALA A 154 8.27 -0.68 11.54
C ALA A 154 7.74 -1.87 12.35
N CYS A 155 7.69 -1.76 13.69
CA CYS A 155 7.14 -2.80 14.56
C CYS A 155 5.66 -3.03 14.30
N THR A 156 4.85 -1.96 14.18
CA THR A 156 3.41 -2.10 13.93
C THR A 156 3.13 -2.71 12.56
N GLN A 157 3.93 -2.40 11.54
CA GLN A 157 3.85 -3.01 10.22
C GLN A 157 4.13 -4.53 10.26
N LEU A 158 5.10 -4.98 11.04
CA LEU A 158 5.36 -6.41 11.24
C LEU A 158 4.22 -7.11 11.98
N ILE A 159 3.70 -6.47 13.03
CA ILE A 159 2.54 -7.00 13.78
C ILE A 159 1.34 -7.14 12.85
N GLU A 160 1.03 -6.09 12.08
CA GLU A 160 -0.05 -6.10 11.09
C GLU A 160 0.08 -7.28 10.13
N GLN A 161 1.25 -7.43 9.51
CA GLN A 161 1.48 -8.49 8.52
C GLN A 161 1.44 -9.88 9.14
N THR A 162 2.00 -10.05 10.34
CA THR A 162 1.98 -11.33 11.07
C THR A 162 0.54 -11.72 11.45
N VAL A 163 -0.23 -10.76 12.00
CA VAL A 163 -1.63 -11.01 12.36
C VAL A 163 -2.47 -11.32 11.12
N ARG A 164 -2.24 -10.63 9.99
CA ARG A 164 -2.92 -10.90 8.71
C ARG A 164 -2.75 -12.37 8.27
N VAL A 165 -1.53 -12.87 8.30
CA VAL A 165 -1.23 -14.25 7.91
C VAL A 165 -1.84 -15.24 8.91
N LEU A 166 -1.59 -15.04 10.20
CA LEU A 166 -2.05 -15.95 11.25
C LEU A 166 -3.58 -16.00 11.35
N SER A 167 -4.25 -14.83 11.35
CA SER A 167 -5.72 -14.79 11.43
C SER A 167 -6.38 -15.44 10.23
N SER A 168 -5.86 -15.21 9.03
CA SER A 168 -6.38 -15.87 7.82
C SER A 168 -6.20 -17.39 7.89
N TYR A 169 -5.03 -17.86 8.35
CA TYR A 169 -4.78 -19.30 8.54
C TYR A 169 -5.75 -19.92 9.57
N ILE A 170 -5.93 -19.25 10.72
CA ILE A 170 -6.85 -19.71 11.78
C ILE A 170 -8.29 -19.72 11.27
N LEU A 171 -8.72 -18.66 10.55
CA LEU A 171 -10.06 -18.58 9.97
C LEU A 171 -10.31 -19.73 8.98
N VAL A 172 -9.35 -20.04 8.10
CA VAL A 172 -9.44 -21.20 7.18
C VAL A 172 -9.67 -22.48 7.97
N LYS A 173 -8.87 -22.74 9.01
CA LYS A 173 -9.02 -23.95 9.85
C LYS A 173 -10.40 -24.02 10.52
N ILE A 174 -10.90 -22.90 11.07
CA ILE A 174 -12.22 -22.83 11.70
C ILE A 174 -13.34 -23.07 10.68
N PHE A 175 -13.24 -22.49 9.48
CA PHE A 175 -14.27 -22.66 8.45
C PHE A 175 -14.31 -24.10 7.95
N LEU A 176 -13.14 -24.70 7.71
CA LEU A 176 -13.05 -26.11 7.31
C LEU A 176 -13.59 -27.05 8.39
N SER A 177 -13.26 -26.83 9.67
CA SER A 177 -13.75 -27.68 10.77
C SER A 177 -15.26 -27.56 10.97
N ARG A 178 -15.88 -26.47 10.57
CA ARG A 178 -17.34 -26.25 10.64
C ARG A 178 -18.07 -26.59 9.33
N GLY A 179 -17.39 -27.13 8.32
CA GLY A 179 -17.98 -27.42 7.02
C GLY A 179 -18.45 -26.17 6.24
N ILE A 180 -17.92 -24.97 6.60
CA ILE A 180 -18.27 -23.72 5.93
C ILE A 180 -17.35 -23.54 4.73
N ALA A 181 -17.92 -23.16 3.58
CA ALA A 181 -17.14 -22.91 2.38
C ALA A 181 -16.13 -21.76 2.58
N VAL A 182 -14.88 -22.04 2.23
CA VAL A 182 -13.79 -21.07 2.26
C VAL A 182 -13.93 -20.14 1.06
N THR A 183 -14.10 -18.85 1.30
CA THR A 183 -14.36 -17.84 0.26
C THR A 183 -13.44 -16.62 0.43
N ALA A 184 -13.48 -15.69 -0.52
CA ALA A 184 -12.75 -14.43 -0.46
C ALA A 184 -12.98 -13.61 0.83
N ARG A 185 -14.07 -13.88 1.58
CA ARG A 185 -14.37 -13.23 2.86
C ARG A 185 -13.24 -13.43 3.88
N ILE A 186 -12.52 -14.57 3.82
CA ILE A 186 -11.39 -14.84 4.72
C ILE A 186 -10.27 -13.84 4.51
N ALA A 187 -9.96 -13.48 3.26
CA ALA A 187 -8.95 -12.49 2.96
C ALA A 187 -9.35 -11.09 3.50
N ALA A 188 -10.63 -10.72 3.37
CA ALA A 188 -11.15 -9.46 3.90
C ALA A 188 -11.16 -9.44 5.44
N LEU A 189 -11.56 -10.54 6.09
CA LEU A 189 -11.51 -10.68 7.56
C LEU A 189 -10.07 -10.66 8.08
N GLY A 190 -9.14 -11.34 7.38
CA GLY A 190 -7.72 -11.28 7.70
C GLY A 190 -7.14 -9.87 7.61
N ALA A 191 -7.54 -9.09 6.61
CA ALA A 191 -7.16 -7.68 6.50
C ALA A 191 -7.76 -6.84 7.64
N LEU A 192 -9.04 -7.01 7.97
CA LEU A 192 -9.71 -6.30 9.07
C LEU A 192 -9.04 -6.59 10.43
N THR A 193 -8.78 -7.86 10.73
CA THR A 193 -8.11 -8.24 11.99
C THR A 193 -6.69 -7.71 12.08
N ALA A 194 -5.97 -7.65 10.95
CA ALA A 194 -4.63 -7.07 10.88
C ALA A 194 -4.63 -5.57 11.17
N GLU A 195 -5.54 -4.80 10.57
CA GLU A 195 -5.68 -3.36 10.83
C GLU A 195 -6.09 -3.10 12.29
N PHE A 196 -6.96 -3.94 12.86
CA PHE A 196 -7.33 -3.84 14.27
C PHE A 196 -6.13 -4.07 15.20
N ALA A 197 -5.32 -5.10 14.94
CA ALA A 197 -4.09 -5.36 15.70
C ALA A 197 -3.04 -4.25 15.54
N ALA A 198 -2.91 -3.69 14.32
CA ALA A 198 -2.03 -2.57 14.05
C ALA A 198 -2.42 -1.32 14.85
N VAL A 199 -3.72 -1.01 14.94
CA VAL A 199 -4.22 0.09 15.77
C VAL A 199 -3.98 -0.16 17.25
N LEU A 200 -4.29 -1.35 17.76
CA LEU A 200 -4.08 -1.67 19.17
C LEU A 200 -2.60 -1.52 19.56
N SER A 201 -1.70 -2.06 18.75
CA SER A 201 -0.26 -1.92 19.00
C SER A 201 0.22 -0.46 18.87
N SER A 202 -0.31 0.29 17.90
CA SER A 202 0.01 1.70 17.73
C SER A 202 -0.48 2.56 18.90
N LEU A 203 -1.69 2.31 19.39
CA LEU A 203 -2.25 3.00 20.57
C LEU A 203 -1.47 2.66 21.83
N LEU A 204 -1.05 1.40 22.00
CA LEU A 204 -0.21 0.99 23.12
C LEU A 204 1.12 1.75 23.11
N PHE A 205 1.82 1.78 21.98
CA PHE A 205 3.06 2.53 21.85
C PHE A 205 2.88 4.03 22.08
N LEU A 206 1.79 4.60 21.54
CA LEU A 206 1.46 6.02 21.70
C LEU A 206 1.17 6.34 23.16
N SER A 207 0.37 5.52 23.85
CA SER A 207 0.01 5.74 25.26
C SER A 207 1.23 5.69 26.17
N LEU A 208 2.12 4.70 25.98
CA LEU A 208 3.38 4.60 26.71
C LEU A 208 4.28 5.82 26.47
N HIS A 209 4.33 6.29 25.22
CA HIS A 209 5.13 7.46 24.86
C HIS A 209 4.60 8.75 25.48
N LEU A 210 3.30 9.01 25.38
CA LEU A 210 2.66 10.21 25.92
C LEU A 210 2.68 10.24 27.45
N HIS A 211 2.53 9.08 28.08
CA HIS A 211 2.67 8.94 29.53
C HIS A 211 4.09 9.30 30.00
N ALA A 212 5.11 8.83 29.28
CA ALA A 212 6.51 9.17 29.58
C ALA A 212 6.83 10.68 29.40
N GLU A 213 6.09 11.39 28.53
CA GLU A 213 6.23 12.84 28.34
C GLU A 213 5.30 13.68 29.23
N ASN A 214 4.51 13.09 30.13
CA ASN A 214 3.53 13.73 31.00
C ASN A 214 2.56 14.67 30.24
N TYR A 215 2.07 14.22 29.07
CA TYR A 215 1.18 15.02 28.26
C TYR A 215 -0.26 14.96 28.76
N SER A 216 -0.90 16.14 28.86
CA SER A 216 -2.33 16.26 29.20
C SER A 216 -3.15 16.70 28.01
N PHE A 217 -4.18 15.93 27.65
CA PHE A 217 -5.05 16.17 26.50
C PHE A 217 -6.08 17.31 26.69
N PHE A 218 -6.16 17.90 27.89
CA PHE A 218 -7.32 18.73 28.27
C PHE A 218 -7.38 20.14 27.65
N HIS A 219 -6.34 20.64 26.96
CA HIS A 219 -6.33 22.02 26.45
C HIS A 219 -5.67 22.12 25.08
N ILE A 220 -6.38 21.72 24.02
CA ILE A 220 -5.92 21.94 22.63
C ILE A 220 -6.17 23.40 22.26
N LYS A 221 -5.10 24.17 22.02
CA LYS A 221 -5.19 25.57 21.59
C LYS A 221 -5.53 25.67 20.11
N ALA A 222 -6.49 26.55 19.77
CA ALA A 222 -6.90 26.91 18.41
C ALA A 222 -7.11 25.71 17.46
N PRO A 223 -8.02 24.77 17.76
CA PRO A 223 -8.17 23.54 16.96
C PRO A 223 -8.56 23.81 15.50
N LEU A 224 -9.41 24.80 15.25
CA LEU A 224 -9.84 25.17 13.89
C LEU A 224 -8.69 25.72 13.04
N HIS A 225 -7.81 26.53 13.60
CA HIS A 225 -6.63 27.04 12.88
C HIS A 225 -5.65 25.90 12.53
N LYS A 226 -5.42 24.95 13.47
CA LYS A 226 -4.60 23.76 13.20
C LYS A 226 -5.22 22.90 12.12
N LEU A 227 -6.54 22.69 12.16
CA LEU A 227 -7.26 21.94 11.15
C LEU A 227 -7.13 22.58 9.76
N SER A 228 -7.34 23.90 9.67
CA SER A 228 -7.18 24.65 8.42
C SER A 228 -5.77 24.53 7.83
N ALA A 229 -4.74 24.62 8.65
CA ALA A 229 -3.35 24.48 8.20
C ALA A 229 -3.05 23.04 7.70
N ILE A 230 -3.58 22.02 8.40
CA ILE A 230 -3.42 20.61 7.99
C ILE A 230 -4.18 20.36 6.68
N THR A 231 -5.44 20.80 6.58
CA THR A 231 -6.28 20.58 5.38
C THR A 231 -5.74 21.30 4.17
N ALA A 232 -5.24 22.54 4.30
CA ALA A 232 -4.59 23.27 3.22
C ALA A 232 -3.38 22.52 2.63
N THR A 233 -2.61 21.82 3.48
CA THR A 233 -1.49 20.99 3.04
C THR A 233 -1.95 19.64 2.51
N ALA A 234 -2.96 19.03 3.13
CA ALA A 234 -3.47 17.72 2.78
C ALA A 234 -4.23 17.71 1.46
N PHE A 235 -5.00 18.76 1.15
CA PHE A 235 -5.91 18.80 0.00
C PHE A 235 -5.24 18.51 -1.34
N PRO A 236 -4.16 19.20 -1.75
CA PRO A 236 -3.50 18.94 -3.03
C PRO A 236 -2.87 17.53 -3.08
N LEU A 237 -2.38 17.03 -1.94
CA LEU A 237 -1.81 15.67 -1.84
C LEU A 237 -2.90 14.60 -1.98
N THR A 238 -4.06 14.84 -1.35
CA THR A 238 -5.23 13.98 -1.45
C THR A 238 -5.73 13.91 -2.88
N LEU A 239 -5.87 15.06 -3.55
CA LEU A 239 -6.36 15.12 -4.93
C LEU A 239 -5.46 14.32 -5.88
N ASN A 240 -4.14 14.47 -5.76
CA ASN A 240 -3.19 13.70 -6.56
C ASN A 240 -3.34 12.18 -6.35
N ARG A 241 -3.41 11.73 -5.09
CA ARG A 241 -3.57 10.30 -4.78
C ARG A 241 -4.94 9.77 -5.18
N LEU A 242 -5.97 10.58 -5.06
CA LEU A 242 -7.32 10.24 -5.48
C LEU A 242 -7.38 10.00 -6.99
N LEU A 243 -6.78 10.87 -7.80
CA LEU A 243 -6.71 10.69 -9.26
C LEU A 243 -6.10 9.34 -9.64
N LEU A 244 -4.95 8.99 -9.06
CA LEU A 244 -4.29 7.71 -9.33
C LEU A 244 -5.14 6.51 -8.84
N SER A 245 -5.81 6.63 -7.69
CA SER A 245 -6.65 5.56 -7.16
C SER A 245 -7.93 5.37 -7.98
N VAL A 246 -8.51 6.45 -8.52
CA VAL A 246 -9.66 6.38 -9.44
C VAL A 246 -9.27 5.71 -10.74
N LEU A 247 -8.13 6.06 -11.34
CA LEU A 247 -7.63 5.40 -12.55
C LEU A 247 -7.44 3.89 -12.31
N ALA A 248 -6.82 3.51 -11.20
CA ALA A 248 -6.67 2.10 -10.81
C ALA A 248 -8.02 1.40 -10.60
N ALA A 249 -9.01 2.08 -10.02
CA ALA A 249 -10.35 1.51 -9.82
C ALA A 249 -11.08 1.31 -11.16
N ILE A 250 -10.93 2.22 -12.11
CA ILE A 250 -11.48 2.08 -13.47
C ILE A 250 -10.83 0.89 -14.18
N GLU A 251 -9.50 0.77 -14.15
CA GLU A 251 -8.74 -0.33 -14.76
C GLU A 251 -9.23 -1.69 -14.24
N VAL A 252 -9.38 -1.83 -12.93
CA VAL A 252 -9.83 -3.05 -12.27
C VAL A 252 -11.22 -3.49 -12.72
N VAL A 253 -12.13 -2.56 -12.98
CA VAL A 253 -13.49 -2.86 -13.46
C VAL A 253 -13.49 -3.18 -14.95
N LEU A 254 -12.68 -2.46 -15.74
CA LEU A 254 -12.65 -2.62 -17.19
C LEU A 254 -12.07 -3.97 -17.64
N ILE A 255 -11.03 -4.47 -16.96
CA ILE A 255 -10.36 -5.71 -17.37
C ILE A 255 -11.34 -6.91 -17.43
N PRO A 256 -12.06 -7.26 -16.33
CA PRO A 256 -13.03 -8.36 -16.40
C PRO A 256 -14.18 -8.10 -17.38
N GLN A 257 -14.63 -6.85 -17.52
CA GLN A 257 -15.68 -6.52 -18.48
C GLN A 257 -15.22 -6.75 -19.92
N ARG A 258 -14.02 -6.35 -20.30
CA ARG A 258 -13.45 -6.59 -21.64
C ARG A 258 -13.26 -8.08 -21.90
N LEU A 259 -12.78 -8.86 -20.94
CA LEU A 259 -12.69 -10.31 -21.06
C LEU A 259 -14.07 -10.94 -21.35
N ARG A 260 -15.13 -10.46 -20.72
CA ARG A 260 -16.50 -10.92 -20.98
C ARG A 260 -16.96 -10.57 -22.39
N MET A 261 -16.61 -9.40 -22.91
CA MET A 261 -16.93 -9.00 -24.29
C MET A 261 -16.20 -9.90 -25.32
N TYR A 262 -15.06 -10.48 -24.96
CA TYR A 262 -14.33 -11.48 -25.75
C TYR A 262 -14.94 -12.88 -25.70
N GLY A 263 -16.07 -13.07 -25.01
CA GLY A 263 -16.78 -14.34 -24.94
C GLY A 263 -16.47 -15.19 -23.70
N PHE A 264 -15.63 -14.72 -22.77
CA PHE A 264 -15.42 -15.44 -21.51
C PHE A 264 -16.66 -15.38 -20.63
N SER A 265 -16.98 -16.50 -19.97
CA SER A 265 -17.99 -16.51 -18.91
C SER A 265 -17.59 -15.56 -17.78
N ARG A 266 -18.57 -15.08 -17.02
CA ARG A 266 -18.32 -14.20 -15.86
C ARG A 266 -17.33 -14.81 -14.88
N SER A 267 -17.46 -16.10 -14.59
CA SER A 267 -16.56 -16.81 -13.69
C SER A 267 -15.14 -16.88 -14.23
N ASN A 268 -14.97 -17.22 -15.53
CA ASN A 268 -13.66 -17.35 -16.17
C ASN A 268 -12.96 -15.99 -16.29
N ALA A 269 -13.69 -14.92 -16.65
CA ALA A 269 -13.13 -13.57 -16.72
C ALA A 269 -12.59 -13.12 -15.35
N LEU A 270 -13.32 -13.41 -14.28
CA LEU A 270 -12.91 -13.08 -12.93
C LEU A 270 -11.72 -13.93 -12.46
N SER A 271 -11.70 -15.23 -12.80
CA SER A 271 -10.57 -16.12 -12.54
C SER A 271 -9.31 -15.65 -13.25
N LEU A 272 -9.40 -15.32 -14.54
CA LEU A 272 -8.26 -14.79 -15.31
C LEU A 272 -7.75 -13.48 -14.73
N TYR A 273 -8.65 -12.59 -14.31
CA TYR A 273 -8.29 -11.35 -13.62
C TYR A 273 -7.57 -11.64 -12.30
N GLY A 274 -8.06 -12.59 -11.51
CA GLY A 274 -7.44 -13.03 -10.25
C GLY A 274 -6.05 -13.66 -10.46
N ILE A 275 -5.90 -14.48 -11.49
CA ILE A 275 -4.61 -15.06 -11.89
C ILE A 275 -3.61 -13.96 -12.26
N PHE A 276 -4.05 -13.02 -13.11
CA PHE A 276 -3.19 -11.92 -13.54
C PHE A 276 -2.75 -11.02 -12.38
N THR A 277 -3.71 -10.48 -11.60
CA THR A 277 -3.44 -9.47 -10.56
C THR A 277 -3.01 -10.05 -9.22
N GLY A 278 -3.50 -11.24 -8.88
CA GLY A 278 -3.29 -11.86 -7.58
C GLY A 278 -2.17 -12.89 -7.53
N MET A 279 -1.79 -13.47 -8.68
CA MET A 279 -0.77 -14.52 -8.76
C MET A 279 0.43 -14.08 -9.62
N ALA A 280 0.21 -13.80 -10.92
CA ALA A 280 1.30 -13.54 -11.86
C ALA A 280 2.03 -12.22 -11.60
N LEU A 281 1.30 -11.10 -11.48
CA LEU A 281 1.89 -9.79 -11.19
C LEU A 281 2.70 -9.76 -9.89
N PRO A 282 2.21 -10.27 -8.75
CA PRO A 282 3.01 -10.34 -7.53
C PRO A 282 4.28 -11.18 -7.66
N CYS A 283 4.22 -12.28 -8.42
CA CYS A 283 5.38 -13.12 -8.68
C CYS A 283 6.48 -12.34 -9.42
N ILE A 284 6.11 -11.64 -10.49
CA ILE A 284 7.01 -10.82 -11.30
C ILE A 284 7.54 -9.62 -10.50
N LEU A 285 6.69 -9.01 -9.68
CA LEU A 285 7.07 -7.86 -8.85
C LEU A 285 7.89 -8.25 -7.61
N PHE A 286 7.95 -9.52 -7.24
CA PHE A 286 8.68 -9.94 -6.04
C PHE A 286 10.17 -9.59 -6.09
N PRO A 287 10.93 -9.87 -7.16
CA PRO A 287 12.35 -9.48 -7.24
C PRO A 287 12.55 -7.95 -7.27
N SER A 288 11.55 -7.18 -7.72
CA SER A 288 11.62 -5.72 -7.69
C SER A 288 11.74 -5.13 -6.27
N THR A 289 11.56 -5.94 -5.24
CA THR A 289 11.79 -5.54 -3.84
C THR A 289 13.20 -5.02 -3.64
N VAL A 290 14.20 -5.63 -4.31
CA VAL A 290 15.61 -5.20 -4.26
C VAL A 290 15.77 -3.84 -4.95
N THR A 291 15.19 -3.68 -6.15
CA THR A 291 15.25 -2.41 -6.88
C THR A 291 14.50 -1.28 -6.16
N ASN A 292 13.37 -1.59 -5.52
CA ASN A 292 12.64 -0.63 -4.68
C ASN A 292 13.47 -0.16 -3.48
N SER A 293 14.18 -1.06 -2.81
CA SER A 293 15.03 -0.70 -1.68
C SER A 293 16.16 0.23 -2.11
N ALA A 294 16.79 -0.04 -3.25
CA ALA A 294 17.79 0.84 -3.85
C ALA A 294 17.19 2.20 -4.25
N ALA A 295 15.98 2.22 -4.82
CA ALA A 295 15.29 3.42 -5.22
C ALA A 295 14.99 4.36 -4.04
N VAL A 296 14.60 3.83 -2.88
CA VAL A 296 14.36 4.62 -1.66
C VAL A 296 15.63 5.36 -1.21
N MET A 297 16.80 4.72 -1.33
CA MET A 297 18.09 5.32 -0.98
C MET A 297 18.57 6.32 -2.04
N LEU A 298 18.17 6.11 -3.30
CA LEU A 298 18.60 6.95 -4.42
C LEU A 298 17.93 8.34 -4.39
N THR A 299 16.66 8.43 -4.03
CA THR A 299 15.91 9.70 -4.00
C THR A 299 16.62 10.80 -3.19
N PRO A 300 16.99 10.61 -1.91
CA PRO A 300 17.70 11.64 -1.16
C PRO A 300 19.12 11.93 -1.70
N SER A 301 19.80 10.90 -2.23
CA SER A 301 21.13 11.08 -2.81
C SER A 301 21.09 11.95 -4.07
N VAL A 302 20.06 11.78 -4.92
CA VAL A 302 19.85 12.64 -6.10
C VAL A 302 19.51 14.07 -5.67
N ALA A 303 18.66 14.25 -4.65
CA ALA A 303 18.30 15.58 -4.15
C ALA A 303 19.52 16.33 -3.59
N GLU A 304 20.40 15.64 -2.86
CA GLU A 304 21.66 16.21 -2.37
C GLU A 304 22.58 16.65 -3.51
N LEU A 305 22.81 15.78 -4.50
CA LEU A 305 23.63 16.09 -5.67
C LEU A 305 23.03 17.21 -6.53
N GLN A 306 21.70 17.30 -6.58
CA GLN A 306 20.97 18.39 -7.25
C GLN A 306 21.24 19.73 -6.55
N ALA A 307 21.16 19.75 -5.21
CA ALA A 307 21.46 20.95 -4.43
C ALA A 307 22.91 21.41 -4.58
N LEU A 308 23.85 20.49 -4.79
CA LEU A 308 25.27 20.76 -5.04
C LEU A 308 25.58 21.12 -6.51
N GLY A 309 24.59 21.14 -7.43
CA GLY A 309 24.80 21.38 -8.85
C GLY A 309 25.61 20.29 -9.58
N ALA A 310 25.77 19.11 -8.98
CA ALA A 310 26.64 18.06 -9.47
C ALA A 310 26.00 17.20 -10.59
N HIS A 311 25.54 17.84 -11.67
CA HIS A 311 24.76 17.17 -12.75
C HIS A 311 25.49 15.98 -13.42
N ARG A 312 26.84 16.02 -13.53
CA ARG A 312 27.60 14.87 -14.08
C ARG A 312 27.50 13.65 -13.17
N ARG A 313 27.54 13.84 -11.85
CA ARG A 313 27.42 12.74 -10.87
C ARG A 313 26.00 12.17 -10.88
N ILE A 314 24.99 13.01 -10.98
CA ILE A 314 23.59 12.58 -11.12
C ILE A 314 23.43 11.70 -12.37
N ARG A 315 23.91 12.15 -13.53
CA ARG A 315 23.85 11.39 -14.78
C ARG A 315 24.56 10.04 -14.67
N TYR A 316 25.76 10.01 -14.11
CA TYR A 316 26.52 8.78 -13.93
C TYR A 316 25.80 7.79 -13.00
N MET A 317 25.32 8.27 -11.85
CA MET A 317 24.59 7.48 -10.88
C MET A 317 23.26 6.96 -11.46
N ALA A 318 22.50 7.81 -12.16
CA ALA A 318 21.26 7.44 -12.83
C ALA A 318 21.50 6.37 -13.91
N SER A 319 22.48 6.57 -14.78
CA SER A 319 22.83 5.59 -15.82
C SER A 319 23.20 4.24 -15.22
N ARG A 320 24.09 4.22 -14.22
CA ARG A 320 24.50 2.97 -13.54
C ARG A 320 23.32 2.26 -12.86
N ALA A 321 22.48 3.01 -12.14
CA ALA A 321 21.32 2.47 -11.46
C ALA A 321 20.28 1.91 -12.44
N CYS A 322 19.96 2.65 -13.51
CA CYS A 322 19.05 2.17 -14.55
C CYS A 322 19.60 0.94 -15.29
N THR A 323 20.88 0.93 -15.65
CA THR A 323 21.51 -0.24 -16.28
C THR A 323 21.48 -1.45 -15.37
N ALA A 324 21.80 -1.30 -14.08
CA ALA A 324 21.73 -2.40 -13.11
C ALA A 324 20.30 -2.95 -12.98
N CYS A 325 19.28 -2.07 -12.90
CA CYS A 325 17.88 -2.49 -12.83
C CYS A 325 17.42 -3.18 -14.12
N PHE A 326 17.84 -2.68 -15.27
CA PHE A 326 17.53 -3.30 -16.56
C PHE A 326 18.14 -4.70 -16.67
N LEU A 327 19.42 -4.86 -16.32
CA LEU A 327 20.09 -6.16 -16.33
C LEU A 327 19.46 -7.13 -15.31
N THR A 328 19.12 -6.66 -14.12
CA THR A 328 18.40 -7.48 -13.13
C THR A 328 17.04 -7.92 -13.70
N GLY A 329 16.31 -7.01 -14.34
CA GLY A 329 15.05 -7.32 -15.00
C GLY A 329 15.20 -8.31 -16.14
N ALA A 330 16.26 -8.17 -16.98
CA ALA A 330 16.55 -9.11 -18.05
C ALA A 330 16.90 -10.51 -17.54
N ALA A 331 17.67 -10.60 -16.45
CA ALA A 331 17.94 -11.87 -15.77
C ALA A 331 16.65 -12.51 -15.23
N CYS A 332 15.77 -11.70 -14.61
CA CYS A 332 14.44 -12.16 -14.16
C CYS A 332 13.55 -12.59 -15.34
N THR A 333 13.63 -11.90 -16.50
CA THR A 333 12.93 -12.33 -17.71
C THR A 333 13.36 -13.75 -18.10
N GLY A 334 14.64 -14.02 -18.18
CA GLY A 334 15.15 -15.37 -18.46
C GLY A 334 14.62 -16.39 -17.46
N LEU A 335 14.74 -16.09 -16.16
CA LEU A 335 14.26 -16.97 -15.09
C LEU A 335 12.78 -17.25 -15.24
N PHE A 336 11.93 -16.25 -15.35
CA PHE A 336 10.47 -16.43 -15.43
C PHE A 336 10.01 -16.99 -16.76
N TYR A 337 10.74 -16.77 -17.86
CA TYR A 337 10.43 -17.35 -19.14
C TYR A 337 10.57 -18.88 -19.13
N PHE A 338 11.67 -19.38 -18.56
CA PHE A 338 11.92 -20.83 -18.50
C PHE A 338 11.20 -21.52 -17.34
N PHE A 339 11.19 -20.89 -16.15
CA PHE A 339 10.63 -21.48 -14.94
C PHE A 339 9.21 -21.01 -14.62
N GLY A 340 8.65 -20.05 -15.36
CA GLY A 340 7.30 -19.51 -15.11
C GLY A 340 6.20 -20.58 -15.12
N PRO A 341 6.14 -21.47 -16.11
CA PRO A 341 5.15 -22.56 -16.11
C PRO A 341 5.25 -23.45 -14.85
N PHE A 342 6.45 -23.86 -14.49
CA PHE A 342 6.72 -24.63 -13.28
C PHE A 342 6.34 -23.87 -12.00
N ALA A 343 6.66 -22.57 -11.92
CA ALA A 343 6.29 -21.74 -10.79
C ALA A 343 4.76 -21.58 -10.65
N GLY A 344 4.03 -21.48 -11.77
CA GLY A 344 2.58 -21.40 -11.77
C GLY A 344 1.92 -22.64 -11.17
N GLU A 345 2.38 -23.81 -11.61
CA GLU A 345 1.89 -25.08 -11.07
C GLU A 345 2.34 -25.35 -9.62
N LEU A 346 3.61 -25.12 -9.31
CA LEU A 346 4.16 -25.39 -7.99
C LEU A 346 3.60 -24.46 -6.90
N LEU A 347 3.54 -23.15 -7.18
CA LEU A 347 3.16 -22.15 -6.17
C LEU A 347 1.65 -21.95 -6.09
N PHE A 348 0.97 -21.96 -7.23
CA PHE A 348 -0.44 -21.56 -7.32
C PHE A 348 -1.38 -22.70 -7.71
N HIS A 349 -0.86 -23.85 -8.11
CA HIS A 349 -1.62 -25.01 -8.65
C HIS A 349 -2.50 -24.59 -9.87
N GLU A 350 -2.00 -23.64 -10.67
CA GLU A 350 -2.69 -23.04 -11.81
C GLU A 350 -1.75 -22.90 -13.02
N ALA A 351 -1.94 -23.76 -14.02
CA ALA A 351 -1.14 -23.73 -15.25
C ALA A 351 -1.25 -22.37 -16.01
N THR A 352 -2.44 -21.76 -15.97
CA THR A 352 -2.68 -20.44 -16.57
C THR A 352 -1.84 -19.35 -15.89
N ALA A 353 -1.62 -19.44 -14.57
CA ALA A 353 -0.74 -18.52 -13.86
C ALA A 353 0.70 -18.61 -14.38
N GLY A 354 1.18 -19.84 -14.63
CA GLY A 354 2.49 -20.08 -15.21
C GLY A 354 2.65 -19.46 -16.62
N THR A 355 1.65 -19.62 -17.47
CA THR A 355 1.62 -18.98 -18.79
C THR A 355 1.63 -17.46 -18.70
N CYS A 356 0.84 -16.89 -17.79
CA CYS A 356 0.84 -15.44 -17.52
C CYS A 356 2.20 -14.96 -17.02
N ILE A 357 2.84 -15.68 -16.07
CA ILE A 357 4.18 -15.34 -15.57
C ILE A 357 5.19 -15.33 -16.72
N ARG A 358 5.18 -16.37 -17.56
CA ARG A 358 6.06 -16.46 -18.74
C ARG A 358 5.86 -15.29 -19.70
N THR A 359 4.62 -14.97 -20.04
CA THR A 359 4.31 -13.87 -20.97
C THR A 359 4.69 -12.51 -20.39
N LEU A 360 4.33 -12.26 -19.13
CA LEU A 360 4.63 -10.99 -18.46
C LEU A 360 6.12 -10.81 -18.12
N SER A 361 6.93 -11.87 -18.16
CA SER A 361 8.37 -11.79 -17.86
C SER A 361 9.10 -10.75 -18.70
N PHE A 362 8.70 -10.58 -19.96
CA PHE A 362 9.27 -9.57 -20.87
C PHE A 362 9.11 -8.12 -20.39
N VAL A 363 8.18 -7.87 -19.50
CA VAL A 363 7.93 -6.53 -18.94
C VAL A 363 8.89 -6.22 -17.76
N CYS A 364 9.53 -7.23 -17.15
CA CYS A 364 10.40 -7.06 -15.98
C CYS A 364 11.50 -5.99 -16.16
N PRO A 365 12.29 -5.96 -17.25
CA PRO A 365 13.35 -4.96 -17.42
C PRO A 365 12.81 -3.54 -17.39
N PHE A 366 11.66 -3.32 -18.01
CA PHE A 366 11.01 -2.02 -18.10
C PHE A 366 10.40 -1.61 -16.74
N LEU A 367 9.70 -2.53 -16.06
CA LEU A 367 9.12 -2.28 -14.74
C LEU A 367 10.18 -1.91 -13.71
N TYR A 368 11.28 -2.66 -13.64
CA TYR A 368 12.34 -2.41 -12.65
C TYR A 368 13.09 -1.12 -12.95
N THR A 369 13.30 -0.81 -14.24
CA THR A 369 13.89 0.46 -14.65
C THR A 369 12.96 1.64 -14.36
N ASN A 370 11.65 1.48 -14.56
CA ASN A 370 10.65 2.51 -14.26
C ASN A 370 10.64 2.90 -12.76
N ILE A 371 10.75 1.92 -11.86
CA ILE A 371 10.88 2.18 -10.41
C ILE A 371 12.07 3.10 -10.13
N MET A 372 13.20 2.85 -10.77
CA MET A 372 14.42 3.63 -10.59
C MET A 372 14.30 5.04 -11.20
N LEU A 373 13.74 5.16 -12.40
CA LEU A 373 13.50 6.44 -13.07
C LEU A 373 12.55 7.33 -12.26
N THR A 374 11.47 6.75 -11.74
CA THR A 374 10.52 7.43 -10.85
C THR A 374 11.21 7.98 -9.60
N SER A 375 12.09 7.19 -8.98
CA SER A 375 12.88 7.60 -7.83
C SER A 375 13.83 8.78 -8.15
N ILE A 376 14.49 8.73 -9.31
CA ILE A 376 15.37 9.83 -9.77
C ILE A 376 14.57 11.09 -10.03
N LEU A 377 13.42 11.02 -10.73
CA LEU A 377 12.55 12.18 -10.98
C LEU A 377 12.05 12.81 -9.69
N ASN A 378 11.66 11.98 -8.72
CA ASN A 378 11.25 12.46 -7.41
C ASN A 378 12.40 13.13 -6.64
N GLY A 379 13.63 12.58 -6.73
CA GLY A 379 14.83 13.17 -6.17
C GLY A 379 15.19 14.51 -6.81
N LEU A 380 14.92 14.68 -8.11
CA LEU A 380 15.08 15.95 -8.84
C LEU A 380 13.95 16.98 -8.57
N GLY A 381 12.97 16.63 -7.72
CA GLY A 381 11.81 17.47 -7.44
C GLY A 381 10.77 17.53 -8.57
N LYS A 382 10.92 16.72 -9.63
CA LYS A 382 10.02 16.68 -10.79
C LYS A 382 8.82 15.74 -10.57
N THR A 383 8.15 15.85 -9.43
CA THR A 383 7.03 15.00 -9.04
C THR A 383 5.82 15.12 -9.97
N GLY A 384 5.61 16.30 -10.58
CA GLY A 384 4.56 16.51 -11.58
C GLY A 384 4.80 15.70 -12.86
N ALA A 385 6.04 15.54 -13.29
CA ALA A 385 6.37 14.68 -14.44
C ALA A 385 6.11 13.22 -14.12
N THR A 386 6.44 12.75 -12.90
CA THR A 386 6.14 11.40 -12.43
C THR A 386 4.63 11.13 -12.44
N LEU A 387 3.82 12.10 -11.97
CA LEU A 387 2.37 11.99 -12.02
C LEU A 387 1.86 11.86 -13.45
N LEU A 388 2.32 12.73 -14.36
CA LEU A 388 1.87 12.73 -15.75
C LEU A 388 2.19 11.40 -16.44
N HIS A 389 3.41 10.87 -16.25
CA HIS A 389 3.80 9.58 -16.81
C HIS A 389 2.98 8.42 -16.25
N ASN A 390 2.73 8.39 -14.94
CA ASN A 390 1.90 7.34 -14.34
C ASN A 390 0.45 7.43 -14.82
N ALA A 391 -0.12 8.65 -14.89
CA ALA A 391 -1.48 8.85 -15.39
C ALA A 391 -1.59 8.47 -16.88
N ALA A 392 -0.63 8.87 -17.71
CA ALA A 392 -0.60 8.50 -19.13
C ALA A 392 -0.48 6.97 -19.31
N GLY A 393 0.37 6.30 -18.52
CA GLY A 393 0.50 4.83 -18.55
C GLY A 393 -0.76 4.10 -18.11
N SER A 394 -1.58 4.67 -17.23
CA SER A 394 -2.86 4.07 -16.80
C SER A 394 -4.01 4.33 -17.80
N LEU A 395 -3.86 5.27 -18.74
CA LEU A 395 -4.88 5.59 -19.75
C LEU A 395 -4.73 4.78 -21.06
N ILE A 396 -3.55 4.21 -21.29
CA ILE A 396 -3.23 3.33 -22.43
C ILE A 396 -3.61 1.90 -22.09
#